data_d6eec7e88c088bf0a0fb76c2f1ff3be1
#
_entry.id   d6eec7e88c088bf0a0fb76c2f1ff3be1
#
_cell.length_a   1.000
_cell.length_b   1.000
_cell.length_c   1.000
_cell.angle_alpha   90.00
_cell.angle_beta   90.00
_cell.angle_gamma   90.00
#
_symmetry.space_group_name_H-M   'P 1'
#
loop_
_entity.id
_entity.type
_entity.pdbx_description
1 polymer ?
#
loop_
_entity_poly.entity_id
_entity_poly.type
_entity_poly.pdbx_seq_one_letter_code
_entity_poly.pdbx_strand_id
1 'polypeptide(L)'
;MARAVNRGEIWNYRFKAPDKRRPVLVLSRQEVIPLLHTVMVAPITSTRRGAPSEVSVGADQGLKYDSAVNLDHVQTVERARLVSFVGSLTRAEMAHVCRALAIATGCSDS
;
A
#
# COMPACT_ATOMS: atom_id res chain seq x y z
N MET A 1 -11.82 17.96 8.97
CA MET A 1 -11.45 17.70 7.58
C MET A 1 -10.62 16.43 7.48
N ALA A 2 -10.91 15.62 6.51
CA ALA A 2 -10.12 14.42 6.30
C ALA A 2 -8.72 14.80 5.80
N ARG A 3 -7.71 14.09 6.28
CA ARG A 3 -6.34 14.25 5.79
C ARG A 3 -6.27 13.84 4.32
N ALA A 4 -5.56 14.59 3.52
CA ALA A 4 -5.35 14.24 2.12
C ALA A 4 -4.52 12.97 2.00
N VAL A 5 -4.89 12.12 1.04
CA VAL A 5 -4.17 10.88 0.75
C VAL A 5 -3.06 11.18 -0.24
N ASN A 6 -1.86 10.66 0.02
CA ASN A 6 -0.71 10.85 -0.85
C ASN A 6 -0.07 9.50 -1.22
N ARG A 7 0.57 9.46 -2.39
CA ARG A 7 1.31 8.28 -2.82
C ARG A 7 2.40 7.93 -1.80
N GLY A 8 2.55 6.64 -1.51
CA GLY A 8 3.56 6.14 -0.58
C GLY A 8 3.12 6.15 0.87
N GLU A 9 1.93 6.63 1.14
CA GLU A 9 1.38 6.59 2.49
C GLU A 9 0.73 5.24 2.78
N ILE A 10 0.75 4.86 4.04
CA ILE A 10 0.05 3.68 4.54
C ILE A 10 -1.18 4.18 5.27
N TRP A 11 -2.33 3.64 4.89
CA TRP A 11 -3.62 3.96 5.49
C TRP A 11 -4.34 2.68 5.88
N ASN A 12 -5.14 2.75 6.93
CA ASN A 12 -6.08 1.68 7.24
C ASN A 12 -7.27 1.79 6.29
N TYR A 13 -7.57 0.70 5.60
CA TYR A 13 -8.70 0.60 4.69
C TYR A 13 -9.83 -0.17 5.38
N ARG A 14 -11.06 0.35 5.27
CA ARG A 14 -12.23 -0.31 5.85
C ARG A 14 -12.85 -1.24 4.81
N PHE A 15 -12.70 -2.53 5.03
CA PHE A 15 -13.35 -3.54 4.22
C PHE A 15 -14.83 -3.65 4.61
N LYS A 16 -15.67 -4.17 3.70
CA LYS A 16 -17.12 -4.09 3.84
C LYS A 16 -17.67 -4.78 5.08
N ALA A 17 -17.21 -5.95 5.40
CA ALA A 17 -17.71 -6.69 6.56
C ALA A 17 -16.77 -7.81 6.89
N PRO A 18 -16.61 -8.12 8.16
CA PRO A 18 -17.19 -7.49 9.36
C PRO A 18 -16.26 -6.39 9.91
N ASP A 19 -16.30 -5.21 9.39
CA ASP A 19 -15.59 -4.02 9.90
C ASP A 19 -14.10 -4.14 10.11
N LYS A 20 -13.45 -4.96 9.33
CA LYS A 20 -12.01 -5.12 9.46
C LYS A 20 -11.29 -3.96 8.80
N ARG A 21 -10.40 -3.34 9.57
CA ARG A 21 -9.47 -2.35 9.05
C ARG A 21 -8.14 -3.03 8.83
N ARG A 22 -7.58 -2.83 7.64
CA ARG A 22 -6.29 -3.40 7.29
C ARG A 22 -5.41 -2.34 6.66
N PRO A 23 -4.11 -2.33 6.97
CA PRO A 23 -3.21 -1.36 6.35
C PRO A 23 -3.01 -1.68 4.88
N VAL A 24 -2.98 -0.63 4.08
CA VAL A 24 -2.69 -0.71 2.65
C VAL A 24 -1.71 0.41 2.28
N LEU A 25 -0.89 0.15 1.27
CA LEU A 25 0.05 1.14 0.74
C LEU A 25 -0.56 1.80 -0.50
N VAL A 26 -0.56 3.12 -0.53
CA VAL A 26 -1.10 3.88 -1.67
C VAL A 26 -0.08 3.89 -2.80
N LEU A 27 -0.48 3.37 -3.96
CA LEU A 27 0.39 3.21 -5.14
C LEU A 27 0.10 4.20 -6.25
N SER A 28 -1.12 4.70 -6.36
CA SER A 28 -1.50 5.61 -7.44
C SER A 28 -0.52 6.77 -7.55
N ARG A 29 -0.23 7.19 -8.79
CA ARG A 29 0.62 8.36 -8.98
C ARG A 29 -0.04 9.59 -8.37
N GLN A 30 0.77 10.46 -7.81
CA GLN A 30 0.31 11.57 -6.99
C GLN A 30 -0.70 12.47 -7.70
N GLU A 31 -0.49 12.72 -8.99
CA GLU A 31 -1.29 13.68 -9.75
C GLU A 31 -2.75 13.26 -9.90
N VAL A 32 -3.04 11.94 -9.88
CA VAL A 32 -4.41 11.47 -10.10
C VAL A 32 -5.19 11.22 -8.81
N ILE A 33 -4.50 11.12 -7.67
CA ILE A 33 -5.17 10.82 -6.40
C ILE A 33 -6.32 11.80 -6.11
N PRO A 34 -6.12 13.11 -6.20
CA PRO A 34 -7.23 14.04 -5.91
C PRO A 34 -8.31 14.09 -7.00
N LEU A 35 -8.02 13.54 -8.19
CA LEU A 35 -8.94 13.63 -9.33
C LEU A 35 -9.90 12.44 -9.42
N LEU A 36 -9.55 11.32 -8.80
CA LEU A 36 -10.34 10.08 -8.91
C LEU A 36 -10.99 9.73 -7.57
N HIS A 37 -12.13 9.06 -7.63
CA HIS A 37 -12.78 8.52 -6.43
C HIS A 37 -12.11 7.24 -5.95
N THR A 38 -11.30 6.63 -6.79
CA THR A 38 -10.61 5.37 -6.51
C THR A 38 -9.12 5.60 -6.41
N VAL A 39 -8.43 4.65 -5.78
CA VAL A 39 -6.99 4.68 -5.63
C VAL A 39 -6.45 3.26 -5.69
N MET A 40 -5.28 3.10 -6.31
CA MET A 40 -4.61 1.80 -6.40
C MET A 40 -3.81 1.59 -5.13
N VAL A 41 -3.99 0.44 -4.50
CA VAL A 41 -3.31 0.11 -3.24
C VAL A 41 -2.78 -1.32 -3.27
N ALA A 42 -1.79 -1.58 -2.41
CA ALA A 42 -1.30 -2.94 -2.15
C ALA A 42 -1.55 -3.26 -0.68
N PRO A 43 -2.11 -4.44 -0.38
CA PRO A 43 -2.36 -4.83 1.01
C PRO A 43 -1.05 -5.10 1.75
N ILE A 44 -1.06 -4.84 3.04
CA ILE A 44 0.07 -5.11 3.93
C ILE A 44 -0.35 -6.24 4.87
N THR A 45 0.48 -7.27 4.96
CA THR A 45 0.18 -8.45 5.76
C THR A 45 1.33 -8.77 6.69
N SER A 46 1.00 -9.28 7.88
CA SER A 46 2.03 -9.77 8.81
C SER A 46 2.55 -11.15 8.40
N THR A 47 1.89 -11.83 7.47
CA THR A 47 2.36 -13.10 6.93
C THR A 47 3.30 -12.84 5.76
N ARG A 48 4.60 -12.98 6.02
CA ARG A 48 5.63 -12.76 5.00
C ARG A 48 6.04 -14.10 4.40
N ARG A 49 6.14 -14.13 3.07
CA ARG A 49 6.52 -15.34 2.33
C ARG A 49 7.90 -15.26 1.72
N GLY A 50 8.54 -14.08 1.77
CA GLY A 50 9.85 -13.87 1.17
C GLY A 50 9.84 -13.83 -0.35
N ALA A 51 8.68 -13.58 -0.95
CA ALA A 51 8.57 -13.51 -2.41
C ALA A 51 9.23 -12.23 -2.94
N PRO A 52 9.78 -12.25 -4.17
CA PRO A 52 10.39 -11.05 -4.75
C PRO A 52 9.38 -9.93 -5.01
N SER A 53 8.09 -10.25 -5.02
CA SER A 53 6.99 -9.29 -5.17
C SER A 53 6.51 -8.72 -3.83
N GLU A 54 7.26 -8.97 -2.74
CA GLU A 54 6.97 -8.42 -1.42
C GLU A 54 8.03 -7.41 -1.02
N VAL A 55 7.63 -6.41 -0.23
CA VAL A 55 8.56 -5.44 0.35
C VAL A 55 8.35 -5.42 1.86
N SER A 56 9.41 -5.65 2.63
CA SER A 56 9.34 -5.65 4.09
C SER A 56 9.10 -4.24 4.62
N VAL A 57 8.19 -4.12 5.57
CA VAL A 57 7.86 -2.88 6.26
C VAL A 57 7.62 -3.19 7.73
N GLY A 58 7.64 -2.18 8.58
CA GLY A 58 7.45 -2.40 10.02
C GLY A 58 7.35 -1.10 10.79
N ALA A 59 7.99 -1.06 11.95
CA ALA A 59 7.89 0.07 12.87
C ALA A 59 8.33 1.39 12.24
N ASP A 60 9.35 1.35 11.39
CA ASP A 60 9.84 2.57 10.73
C ASP A 60 8.80 3.21 9.83
N GLN A 61 7.81 2.45 9.37
CA GLN A 61 6.74 2.93 8.53
C GLN A 61 5.43 3.12 9.31
N GLY A 62 5.47 3.03 10.64
CA GLY A 62 4.31 3.26 11.49
C GLY A 62 3.48 2.02 11.82
N LEU A 63 3.95 0.84 11.47
CA LEU A 63 3.22 -0.41 11.72
C LEU A 63 3.58 -1.00 13.07
N LYS A 64 2.65 -1.74 13.67
CA LYS A 64 2.88 -2.39 14.97
C LYS A 64 3.74 -3.62 14.85
N TYR A 65 3.68 -4.31 13.73
CA TYR A 65 4.34 -5.60 13.52
C TYR A 65 5.15 -5.58 12.24
N ASP A 66 6.22 -6.36 12.20
CA ASP A 66 6.94 -6.63 10.96
C ASP A 66 5.97 -7.24 9.96
N SER A 67 5.93 -6.66 8.77
CA SER A 67 4.93 -6.97 7.77
C SER A 67 5.54 -6.90 6.38
N ALA A 68 4.75 -7.22 5.38
CA ALA A 68 5.16 -7.09 3.98
C ALA A 68 4.05 -6.44 3.16
N VAL A 69 4.44 -5.56 2.26
CA VAL A 69 3.56 -5.05 1.21
C VAL A 69 3.49 -6.13 0.14
N ASN A 70 2.29 -6.59 -0.19
CA ASN A 70 2.09 -7.68 -1.15
C ASN A 70 1.70 -7.11 -2.51
N LEU A 71 2.67 -7.02 -3.43
CA LEU A 71 2.44 -6.44 -4.74
C LEU A 71 1.74 -7.41 -5.71
N ASP A 72 1.60 -8.68 -5.34
CA ASP A 72 0.81 -9.62 -6.14
C ASP A 72 -0.70 -9.39 -5.98
N HIS A 73 -1.11 -8.65 -4.95
CA HIS A 73 -2.53 -8.44 -4.63
C HIS A 73 -2.95 -6.98 -4.75
N VAL A 74 -2.34 -6.24 -5.67
CA VAL A 74 -2.71 -4.85 -5.93
C VAL A 74 -4.17 -4.79 -6.37
N GLN A 75 -4.89 -3.81 -5.84
CA GLN A 75 -6.29 -3.62 -6.17
C GLN A 75 -6.65 -2.15 -6.18
N THR A 76 -7.73 -1.82 -6.86
CA THR A 76 -8.28 -0.47 -6.90
C THR A 76 -9.46 -0.42 -5.94
N VAL A 77 -9.41 0.55 -5.02
CA VAL A 77 -10.40 0.68 -3.96
C VAL A 77 -10.96 2.10 -3.91
N GLU A 78 -12.07 2.28 -3.21
CA GLU A 78 -12.64 3.60 -3.00
C GLU A 78 -11.76 4.41 -2.03
N ARG A 79 -11.32 5.58 -2.46
CA ARG A 79 -10.47 6.45 -1.64
C ARG A 79 -11.14 6.82 -0.32
N ALA A 80 -12.46 7.01 -0.33
CA ALA A 80 -13.22 7.39 0.86
C ALA A 80 -13.17 6.34 1.98
N ARG A 81 -12.78 5.12 1.66
CA ARG A 81 -12.67 4.05 2.66
C ARG A 81 -11.28 3.95 3.29
N LEU A 82 -10.36 4.83 2.92
CA LEU A 82 -9.09 5.01 3.64
C LEU A 82 -9.40 5.87 4.85
N VAL A 83 -9.47 5.25 6.03
CA VAL A 83 -10.10 5.87 7.20
C VAL A 83 -9.12 6.48 8.19
N SER A 84 -7.88 5.98 8.27
CA SER A 84 -6.90 6.55 9.19
C SER A 84 -5.49 6.39 8.64
N PHE A 85 -4.70 7.44 8.79
CA PHE A 85 -3.30 7.47 8.38
C PHE A 85 -2.46 6.64 9.35
N VAL A 86 -1.53 5.84 8.83
CA VAL A 86 -0.63 5.00 9.62
C VAL A 86 0.80 5.52 9.56
N GLY A 87 1.31 5.75 8.37
CA GLY A 87 2.68 6.17 8.16
C GLY A 87 2.99 6.29 6.69
N SER A 88 4.27 6.30 6.34
CA SER A 88 4.66 6.47 4.94
C SER A 88 5.99 5.79 4.65
N LEU A 89 6.22 5.52 3.38
CA LEU A 89 7.49 5.03 2.88
C LEU A 89 8.28 6.20 2.29
N THR A 90 9.60 6.11 2.41
CA THR A 90 10.50 7.07 1.79
C THR A 90 10.55 6.86 0.28
N ARG A 91 11.15 7.82 -0.43
CA ARG A 91 11.36 7.68 -1.87
C ARG A 91 12.19 6.43 -2.21
N ALA A 92 13.23 6.16 -1.43
CA ALA A 92 14.06 4.97 -1.63
C ALA A 92 13.28 3.68 -1.41
N GLU A 93 12.42 3.66 -0.39
CA GLU A 93 11.56 2.51 -0.13
C GLU A 93 10.53 2.32 -1.24
N MET A 94 9.98 3.41 -1.76
CA MET A 94 9.05 3.33 -2.89
C MET A 94 9.73 2.81 -4.16
N ALA A 95 11.02 3.06 -4.35
CA ALA A 95 11.76 2.48 -5.46
C ALA A 95 11.79 0.95 -5.37
N HIS A 96 11.95 0.40 -4.16
CA HIS A 96 11.85 -1.05 -3.93
C HIS A 96 10.45 -1.57 -4.26
N VAL A 97 9.42 -0.82 -3.87
CA VAL A 97 8.02 -1.17 -4.18
C VAL A 97 7.81 -1.22 -5.69
N CYS A 98 8.32 -0.24 -6.43
CA CYS A 98 8.19 -0.21 -7.89
C CYS A 98 8.85 -1.42 -8.54
N ARG A 99 10.02 -1.85 -8.05
CA ARG A 99 10.68 -3.05 -8.55
C ARG A 99 9.87 -4.30 -8.27
N ALA A 100 9.35 -4.42 -7.05
CA ALA A 100 8.51 -5.56 -6.67
C ALA A 100 7.22 -5.60 -7.50
N LEU A 101 6.62 -4.45 -7.77
CA LEU A 101 5.43 -4.35 -8.60
C LEU A 101 5.72 -4.78 -10.04
N ALA A 102 6.87 -4.38 -10.58
CA ALA A 102 7.26 -4.79 -11.93
C ALA A 102 7.42 -6.31 -12.01
N ILE A 103 7.98 -6.93 -10.98
CA ILE A 103 8.07 -8.39 -10.90
C ILE A 103 6.68 -9.01 -10.85
N ALA A 104 5.81 -8.50 -9.99
CA ALA A 104 4.47 -9.03 -9.81
C ALA A 104 3.63 -8.96 -11.10
N THR A 105 3.85 -7.94 -11.91
CA THR A 105 3.13 -7.74 -13.18
C THR A 105 3.82 -8.35 -14.38
N GLY A 106 4.99 -8.93 -14.19
CA GLY A 106 5.75 -9.48 -15.31
C GLY A 106 6.44 -8.44 -16.19
N CYS A 107 6.57 -7.22 -15.69
CA CYS A 107 7.21 -6.13 -16.44
C CYS A 107 8.73 -6.09 -16.23
N SER A 108 9.25 -7.01 -15.40
CA SER A 108 10.68 -7.12 -15.11
C SER A 108 11.03 -8.60 -15.01
N ASP A 109 12.26 -8.95 -15.44
CA ASP A 109 12.71 -10.35 -15.42
C ASP A 109 13.24 -10.80 -14.07
N SER A 110 13.38 -9.91 -13.13
CA SER A 110 13.94 -10.31 -11.84
C SER A 110 13.58 -9.35 -10.74
#